data_bb9c80bacb43020f5d791a37de60efd9
#
_entry.id   bb9c80bacb43020f5d791a37de60efd9
#
_cell.length_a   1.000
_cell.length_b   1.000
_cell.length_c   1.000
_cell.angle_alpha   90.00
_cell.angle_beta   90.00
_cell.angle_gamma   90.00
#
_symmetry.space_group_name_H-M   'P 1'
#
loop_
_entity.id
_entity.type
_entity.pdbx_description
1 polymer ?
#
loop_
_entity_poly.entity_id
_entity_poly.type
_entity_poly.pdbx_seq_one_letter_code
_entity_poly.pdbx_strand_id
1 'polypeptide(L)'
;MMSMTAVELGKKIKAGEISVMEATKACIENIKTYDKEYNCFITVDEEGAFKQAEEIQKKINSGELTSPLAGVPIAIKDNMCQNGVLTTCASKILSNFVPTYTSDAVVKLMEAGAVIVGKTNMDEFAMGSTTETSYYGETKNPWDTNKVPGGSSGGSAAAVAAEEVPCALGSDTGGSIRQPAAFCGVTGIKPTYGRVSRYGLVAYGSSLDQIGPLAKDVTDCATILEIISRYDKKDSTSVERTDNDFTSALKDDVKGMRIGLPKDYFTEGLDPEIKDAVYHVAEVLKEKGAIVEEFDLGMVEYAIPAYYIIASAEASSNLERFDGVKYGYRTAEYTDLHNMYKKTRSEGFGAEVKRRIMLGSFTLSSGYYDAYYVKALKVKALIKQAYDKAFAKYDIILGPVAPTTALTMGESLSDPIKMYLGDVYTVPVNLAGLPGISLPCGYDKDGMPIGVQMVGDAFNEKAIIQAAYAFEQTREYKQPAAVAERGL
;
A
#
# COMPACT_ATOMS: atom_id res chain seq x y z
N MET A 1 -14.92 18.16 -6.74
CA MET A 1 -15.43 17.05 -5.87
C MET A 1 -14.30 16.15 -5.39
N MET A 2 -13.41 15.72 -6.26
CA MET A 2 -12.32 14.80 -5.87
C MET A 2 -11.20 15.49 -5.04
N SER A 3 -11.24 16.81 -4.88
CA SER A 3 -10.41 17.53 -3.90
C SER A 3 -10.79 17.30 -2.44
N MET A 4 -12.05 16.92 -2.19
CA MET A 4 -12.52 16.57 -0.83
C MET A 4 -11.87 15.30 -0.32
N THR A 5 -11.81 15.13 1.02
CA THR A 5 -11.51 13.84 1.64
C THR A 5 -12.67 12.86 1.42
N ALA A 6 -12.43 11.56 1.59
CA ALA A 6 -13.48 10.55 1.41
C ALA A 6 -14.61 10.71 2.43
N VAL A 7 -14.26 11.00 3.68
CA VAL A 7 -15.26 11.23 4.75
C VAL A 7 -16.08 12.51 4.52
N GLU A 8 -15.43 13.59 4.04
CA GLU A 8 -16.14 14.84 3.67
C GLU A 8 -17.12 14.61 2.53
N LEU A 9 -16.70 13.93 1.48
CA LEU A 9 -17.57 13.58 0.35
C LEU A 9 -18.75 12.71 0.81
N GLY A 10 -18.49 11.70 1.65
CA GLY A 10 -19.54 10.84 2.20
C GLY A 10 -20.54 11.59 3.09
N LYS A 11 -20.09 12.62 3.84
CA LYS A 11 -21.00 13.51 4.60
C LYS A 11 -21.91 14.29 3.67
N LYS A 12 -21.39 14.88 2.61
CA LYS A 12 -22.19 15.64 1.62
C LYS A 12 -23.19 14.76 0.86
N ILE A 13 -22.79 13.55 0.51
CA ILE A 13 -23.69 12.56 -0.12
C ILE A 13 -24.84 12.21 0.82
N LYS A 14 -24.57 11.92 2.09
CA LYS A 14 -25.61 11.60 3.08
C LYS A 14 -26.51 12.80 3.42
N ALA A 15 -26.00 14.02 3.33
CA ALA A 15 -26.78 15.25 3.47
C ALA A 15 -27.68 15.54 2.24
N GLY A 16 -27.51 14.82 1.12
CA GLY A 16 -28.22 15.05 -0.13
C GLY A 16 -27.70 16.27 -0.92
N GLU A 17 -26.56 16.81 -0.56
CA GLU A 17 -25.90 17.92 -1.28
C GLU A 17 -25.28 17.47 -2.61
N ILE A 18 -24.83 16.21 -2.65
CA ILE A 18 -24.23 15.55 -3.80
C ILE A 18 -24.90 14.18 -3.94
N SER A 19 -25.34 13.80 -5.12
CA SER A 19 -25.80 12.42 -5.35
C SER A 19 -24.64 11.46 -5.57
N VAL A 20 -24.84 10.17 -5.27
CA VAL A 20 -23.83 9.12 -5.53
C VAL A 20 -23.45 9.10 -7.02
N MET A 21 -24.43 9.30 -7.90
CA MET A 21 -24.21 9.31 -9.35
C MET A 21 -23.34 10.52 -9.77
N GLU A 22 -23.56 11.71 -9.20
CA GLU A 22 -22.71 12.89 -9.48
C GLU A 22 -21.28 12.68 -9.02
N ALA A 23 -21.08 12.14 -7.80
CA ALA A 23 -19.74 11.83 -7.28
C ALA A 23 -19.03 10.77 -8.15
N THR A 24 -19.74 9.71 -8.55
CA THR A 24 -19.17 8.65 -9.38
C THR A 24 -18.82 9.15 -10.79
N LYS A 25 -19.71 9.96 -11.42
CA LYS A 25 -19.43 10.58 -12.73
C LYS A 25 -18.24 11.50 -12.68
N ALA A 26 -18.15 12.37 -11.67
CA ALA A 26 -17.01 13.28 -11.51
C ALA A 26 -15.69 12.52 -11.36
N CYS A 27 -15.70 11.42 -10.61
CA CYS A 27 -14.54 10.54 -10.43
C CYS A 27 -14.11 9.90 -11.78
N ILE A 28 -15.05 9.26 -12.49
CA ILE A 28 -14.77 8.63 -13.80
C ILE A 28 -14.29 9.67 -14.83
N GLU A 29 -14.83 10.87 -14.80
CA GLU A 29 -14.45 11.96 -15.71
C GLU A 29 -13.04 12.47 -15.42
N ASN A 30 -12.66 12.58 -14.14
CA ASN A 30 -11.29 12.89 -13.74
C ASN A 30 -10.31 11.82 -14.24
N ILE A 31 -10.60 10.53 -14.01
CA ILE A 31 -9.78 9.43 -14.51
C ILE A 31 -9.62 9.52 -16.04
N LYS A 32 -10.72 9.63 -16.80
CA LYS A 32 -10.67 9.74 -18.27
C LYS A 32 -9.85 10.93 -18.78
N THR A 33 -9.88 12.01 -18.04
CA THR A 33 -9.23 13.26 -18.44
C THR A 33 -7.74 13.23 -18.12
N TYR A 34 -7.36 12.83 -16.90
CA TYR A 34 -6.03 13.02 -16.34
C TYR A 34 -5.16 11.76 -16.31
N ASP A 35 -5.75 10.55 -16.23
CA ASP A 35 -4.97 9.31 -16.14
C ASP A 35 -4.11 9.01 -17.38
N LYS A 36 -4.39 9.63 -18.51
CA LYS A 36 -3.55 9.57 -19.71
C LYS A 36 -2.12 10.07 -19.46
N GLU A 37 -1.96 10.97 -18.50
CA GLU A 37 -0.66 11.51 -18.10
C GLU A 37 0.03 10.62 -17.08
N TYR A 38 -0.73 10.05 -16.12
CA TYR A 38 -0.16 9.35 -14.97
C TYR A 38 -0.16 7.83 -15.08
N ASN A 39 -1.09 7.24 -15.83
CA ASN A 39 -1.27 5.77 -15.98
C ASN A 39 -1.48 5.07 -14.63
N CYS A 40 -2.37 5.63 -13.80
CA CYS A 40 -2.71 5.08 -12.49
C CYS A 40 -3.63 3.86 -12.56
N PHE A 41 -4.41 3.70 -13.65
CA PHE A 41 -5.41 2.65 -13.80
C PHE A 41 -5.06 1.66 -14.91
N ILE A 42 -5.27 0.36 -14.63
CA ILE A 42 -5.26 -0.70 -15.65
C ILE A 42 -6.66 -0.93 -16.19
N THR A 43 -7.66 -0.88 -15.31
CA THR A 43 -9.07 -1.10 -15.66
C THR A 43 -9.95 -0.09 -14.96
N VAL A 44 -10.81 0.60 -15.72
CA VAL A 44 -11.88 1.45 -15.19
C VAL A 44 -13.21 0.74 -15.44
N ASP A 45 -13.94 0.44 -14.38
CA ASP A 45 -15.25 -0.25 -14.43
C ASP A 45 -16.39 0.78 -14.40
N GLU A 46 -16.50 1.59 -15.44
CA GLU A 46 -17.49 2.68 -15.53
C GLU A 46 -18.92 2.17 -15.42
N GLU A 47 -19.26 1.12 -16.17
CA GLU A 47 -20.61 0.56 -16.20
C GLU A 47 -20.97 -0.05 -14.83
N GLY A 48 -20.07 -0.82 -14.25
CA GLY A 48 -20.23 -1.40 -12.92
C GLY A 48 -20.34 -0.32 -11.83
N ALA A 49 -19.54 0.74 -11.92
CA ALA A 49 -19.58 1.85 -10.97
C ALA A 49 -20.91 2.61 -11.02
N PHE A 50 -21.44 2.89 -12.21
CA PHE A 50 -22.74 3.56 -12.34
C PHE A 50 -23.90 2.70 -11.81
N LYS A 51 -23.88 1.39 -12.08
CA LYS A 51 -24.86 0.46 -11.52
C LYS A 51 -24.79 0.41 -9.99
N GLN A 52 -23.58 0.34 -9.41
CA GLN A 52 -23.39 0.42 -7.95
C GLN A 52 -23.94 1.75 -7.41
N ALA A 53 -23.66 2.88 -8.08
CA ALA A 53 -24.13 4.20 -7.66
C ALA A 53 -25.64 4.29 -7.55
N GLU A 54 -26.39 3.75 -8.53
CA GLU A 54 -27.86 3.71 -8.51
C GLU A 54 -28.42 2.88 -7.35
N GLU A 55 -27.84 1.71 -7.09
CA GLU A 55 -28.26 0.81 -6.00
C GLU A 55 -27.95 1.42 -4.62
N ILE A 56 -26.76 1.99 -4.46
CA ILE A 56 -26.32 2.61 -3.22
C ILE A 56 -27.16 3.86 -2.89
N GLN A 57 -27.46 4.70 -3.88
CA GLN A 57 -28.33 5.86 -3.69
C GLN A 57 -29.70 5.49 -3.11
N LYS A 58 -30.31 4.40 -3.61
CA LYS A 58 -31.58 3.90 -3.07
C LYS A 58 -31.47 3.47 -1.62
N LYS A 59 -30.39 2.79 -1.25
CA LYS A 59 -30.13 2.34 0.13
C LYS A 59 -29.82 3.50 1.10
N ILE A 60 -29.15 4.56 0.63
CA ILE A 60 -28.95 5.78 1.42
C ILE A 60 -30.30 6.45 1.65
N ASN A 61 -31.11 6.62 0.61
CA ASN A 61 -32.42 7.29 0.71
C ASN A 61 -33.42 6.53 1.62
N SER A 62 -33.31 5.20 1.70
CA SER A 62 -34.12 4.37 2.61
C SER A 62 -33.58 4.33 4.04
N GLY A 63 -32.40 4.88 4.31
CA GLY A 63 -31.74 4.80 5.62
C GLY A 63 -31.04 3.46 5.93
N GLU A 64 -30.98 2.55 4.95
CA GLU A 64 -30.29 1.26 5.10
C GLU A 64 -28.78 1.41 5.19
N LEU A 65 -28.19 2.36 4.45
CA LEU A 65 -26.74 2.65 4.46
C LEU A 65 -26.43 3.94 5.19
N THR A 66 -25.69 3.83 6.31
CA THR A 66 -25.27 4.95 7.16
C THR A 66 -23.76 5.11 7.26
N SER A 67 -22.98 4.22 6.62
CA SER A 67 -21.52 4.25 6.66
C SER A 67 -20.93 5.61 6.24
N PRO A 68 -19.80 6.04 6.82
CA PRO A 68 -19.10 7.25 6.38
C PRO A 68 -18.71 7.23 4.90
N LEU A 69 -18.48 6.03 4.33
CA LEU A 69 -18.06 5.85 2.94
C LEU A 69 -19.22 5.51 1.98
N ALA A 70 -20.48 5.57 2.43
CA ALA A 70 -21.63 5.29 1.58
C ALA A 70 -21.70 6.28 0.40
N GLY A 71 -21.60 5.77 -0.82
CA GLY A 71 -21.59 6.52 -2.08
C GLY A 71 -20.21 7.09 -2.49
N VAL A 72 -19.16 6.86 -1.71
CA VAL A 72 -17.81 7.38 -2.01
C VAL A 72 -17.13 6.49 -3.05
N PRO A 73 -16.62 7.06 -4.18
CA PRO A 73 -15.79 6.33 -5.13
C PRO A 73 -14.46 5.90 -4.52
N ILE A 74 -14.05 4.66 -4.77
CA ILE A 74 -12.77 4.11 -4.31
C ILE A 74 -12.13 3.23 -5.38
N ALA A 75 -10.81 3.33 -5.54
CA ALA A 75 -10.04 2.44 -6.41
C ALA A 75 -9.39 1.30 -5.60
N ILE A 76 -9.14 0.17 -6.25
CA ILE A 76 -8.47 -0.98 -5.63
C ILE A 76 -7.27 -1.42 -6.45
N LYS A 77 -6.16 -1.77 -5.79
CA LYS A 77 -4.96 -2.26 -6.45
C LYS A 77 -5.25 -3.54 -7.24
N ASP A 78 -4.65 -3.69 -8.41
CA ASP A 78 -4.99 -4.76 -9.38
C ASP A 78 -4.54 -6.17 -8.97
N ASN A 79 -4.11 -6.38 -7.75
CA ASN A 79 -3.89 -7.71 -7.15
C ASN A 79 -5.04 -8.16 -6.22
N MET A 80 -6.10 -7.38 -6.06
CA MET A 80 -7.30 -7.76 -5.32
C MET A 80 -8.37 -8.22 -6.32
N CYS A 81 -8.83 -9.46 -6.16
CA CYS A 81 -9.88 -10.03 -7.00
C CYS A 81 -11.21 -9.31 -6.77
N GLN A 82 -11.92 -9.02 -7.88
CA GLN A 82 -13.29 -8.55 -7.90
C GLN A 82 -14.08 -9.39 -8.91
N ASN A 83 -15.14 -10.01 -8.47
CA ASN A 83 -15.96 -10.88 -9.33
C ASN A 83 -16.40 -10.17 -10.60
N GLY A 84 -16.12 -10.77 -11.74
CA GLY A 84 -16.51 -10.25 -13.06
C GLY A 84 -15.62 -9.10 -13.58
N VAL A 85 -14.62 -8.64 -12.84
CA VAL A 85 -13.71 -7.55 -13.24
C VAL A 85 -12.31 -8.07 -13.48
N LEU A 86 -11.69 -7.69 -14.59
CA LEU A 86 -10.33 -8.06 -14.95
C LEU A 86 -9.35 -7.80 -13.79
N THR A 87 -8.52 -8.79 -13.45
CA THR A 87 -7.53 -8.71 -12.37
C THR A 87 -6.22 -9.31 -12.87
N THR A 88 -5.22 -8.46 -13.15
CA THR A 88 -4.03 -8.85 -13.90
C THR A 88 -2.76 -8.91 -13.07
N CYS A 89 -2.74 -8.30 -11.87
CA CYS A 89 -1.51 -8.06 -11.10
C CYS A 89 -0.44 -7.33 -11.92
N ALA A 90 -0.85 -6.47 -12.84
CA ALA A 90 0.02 -5.77 -13.79
C ALA A 90 0.92 -6.71 -14.62
N SER A 91 0.48 -7.96 -14.87
CA SER A 91 1.25 -9.00 -15.55
C SER A 91 0.54 -9.53 -16.80
N LYS A 92 1.32 -9.81 -17.84
CA LYS A 92 0.81 -10.49 -19.05
C LYS A 92 0.27 -11.88 -18.73
N ILE A 93 0.81 -12.59 -17.72
CA ILE A 93 0.36 -13.95 -17.37
C ILE A 93 -1.10 -13.98 -16.91
N LEU A 94 -1.64 -12.90 -16.36
CA LEU A 94 -3.03 -12.75 -15.94
C LEU A 94 -3.82 -11.74 -16.80
N SER A 95 -3.32 -11.34 -17.95
CA SER A 95 -3.93 -10.29 -18.80
C SER A 95 -5.37 -10.59 -19.26
N ASN A 96 -5.83 -11.82 -19.14
CA ASN A 96 -7.19 -12.27 -19.48
C ASN A 96 -7.92 -12.91 -18.29
N PHE A 97 -7.43 -12.74 -17.06
CA PHE A 97 -8.02 -13.37 -15.90
C PHE A 97 -9.15 -12.52 -15.31
N VAL A 98 -10.37 -13.06 -15.34
CA VAL A 98 -11.55 -12.49 -14.70
C VAL A 98 -11.96 -13.41 -13.55
N PRO A 99 -11.78 -13.00 -12.29
CA PRO A 99 -12.12 -13.84 -11.14
C PRO A 99 -13.63 -14.02 -10.98
N THR A 100 -14.01 -15.16 -10.39
CA THR A 100 -15.40 -15.53 -10.07
C THR A 100 -15.74 -15.28 -8.59
N TYR A 101 -14.88 -14.56 -7.88
CA TYR A 101 -15.01 -14.23 -6.46
C TYR A 101 -14.38 -12.86 -6.18
N THR A 102 -14.79 -12.26 -5.07
CA THR A 102 -14.30 -10.94 -4.64
C THR A 102 -13.45 -11.07 -3.37
N SER A 103 -12.37 -10.31 -3.28
CA SER A 103 -11.56 -10.14 -2.09
C SER A 103 -12.40 -9.68 -0.90
N ASP A 104 -12.16 -10.24 0.28
CA ASP A 104 -12.93 -9.92 1.49
C ASP A 104 -12.88 -8.42 1.85
N ALA A 105 -11.72 -7.79 1.74
CA ALA A 105 -11.59 -6.35 1.97
C ALA A 105 -12.47 -5.53 1.00
N VAL A 106 -12.57 -5.95 -0.26
CA VAL A 106 -13.41 -5.31 -1.27
C VAL A 106 -14.90 -5.56 -0.98
N VAL A 107 -15.27 -6.78 -0.57
CA VAL A 107 -16.64 -7.09 -0.13
C VAL A 107 -17.09 -6.17 1.00
N LYS A 108 -16.24 -5.99 2.02
CA LYS A 108 -16.55 -5.10 3.17
C LYS A 108 -16.73 -3.64 2.77
N LEU A 109 -15.95 -3.14 1.80
CA LEU A 109 -16.14 -1.81 1.25
C LEU A 109 -17.47 -1.69 0.49
N MET A 110 -17.83 -2.69 -0.33
CA MET A 110 -19.10 -2.72 -1.04
C MET A 110 -20.29 -2.80 -0.07
N GLU A 111 -20.17 -3.60 1.00
CA GLU A 111 -21.18 -3.67 2.07
C GLU A 111 -21.33 -2.34 2.82
N ALA A 112 -20.25 -1.58 2.97
CA ALA A 112 -20.28 -0.22 3.51
C ALA A 112 -20.81 0.82 2.53
N GLY A 113 -21.12 0.41 1.29
CA GLY A 113 -21.67 1.27 0.25
C GLY A 113 -20.64 2.12 -0.49
N ALA A 114 -19.36 1.79 -0.45
CA ALA A 114 -18.38 2.42 -1.32
C ALA A 114 -18.56 1.98 -2.78
N VAL A 115 -18.32 2.87 -3.74
CA VAL A 115 -18.41 2.59 -5.17
C VAL A 115 -17.04 2.22 -5.72
N ILE A 116 -16.83 0.97 -6.14
CA ILE A 116 -15.57 0.54 -6.73
C ILE A 116 -15.51 1.02 -8.18
N VAL A 117 -14.56 1.92 -8.50
CA VAL A 117 -14.46 2.55 -9.82
C VAL A 117 -13.47 1.87 -10.76
N GLY A 118 -12.51 1.10 -10.24
CA GLY A 118 -11.54 0.44 -11.11
C GLY A 118 -10.35 -0.15 -10.34
N LYS A 119 -9.39 -0.65 -11.15
CA LYS A 119 -8.21 -1.39 -10.73
C LYS A 119 -6.96 -0.56 -11.03
N THR A 120 -6.20 -0.22 -9.98
CA THR A 120 -5.01 0.62 -10.12
C THR A 120 -3.77 -0.15 -10.52
N ASN A 121 -2.90 0.50 -11.29
CA ASN A 121 -1.62 -0.01 -11.74
C ASN A 121 -0.67 -0.28 -10.54
N MET A 122 0.31 -1.14 -10.78
CA MET A 122 1.21 -1.63 -9.75
C MET A 122 2.47 -2.24 -10.35
N ASP A 123 3.51 -2.46 -9.57
CA ASP A 123 4.59 -3.36 -9.98
C ASP A 123 4.06 -4.78 -10.20
N GLU A 124 4.56 -5.47 -11.21
CA GLU A 124 4.12 -6.81 -11.56
C GLU A 124 4.15 -7.77 -10.36
N PHE A 125 3.00 -8.37 -10.02
CA PHE A 125 2.80 -9.23 -8.83
C PHE A 125 3.27 -8.62 -7.50
N ALA A 126 3.20 -7.30 -7.37
CA ALA A 126 3.68 -6.54 -6.22
C ALA A 126 5.20 -6.68 -5.98
N MET A 127 5.97 -7.03 -7.01
CA MET A 127 7.42 -7.22 -6.98
C MET A 127 8.15 -6.02 -7.57
N GLY A 128 8.33 -4.99 -6.76
CA GLY A 128 9.00 -3.75 -7.11
C GLY A 128 8.68 -2.66 -6.10
N SER A 129 9.31 -1.51 -6.27
CA SER A 129 9.16 -0.34 -5.38
C SER A 129 9.03 0.96 -6.17
N THR A 130 8.69 0.88 -7.49
CA THR A 130 8.66 2.06 -8.37
C THR A 130 7.47 2.13 -9.32
N THR A 131 6.73 1.03 -9.49
CA THR A 131 5.62 0.85 -10.46
C THR A 131 6.07 1.06 -11.91
N GLU A 132 7.35 0.72 -12.20
CA GLU A 132 7.93 0.72 -13.54
C GLU A 132 7.89 -0.68 -14.19
N THR A 133 7.62 -1.75 -13.40
CA THR A 133 7.65 -3.14 -13.87
C THR A 133 6.32 -3.64 -14.43
N SER A 134 5.31 -2.79 -14.50
CA SER A 134 3.99 -3.12 -15.03
C SER A 134 4.01 -3.48 -16.51
N TYR A 135 3.35 -4.58 -16.89
CA TYR A 135 3.10 -4.92 -18.30
C TYR A 135 2.26 -3.86 -19.03
N TYR A 136 1.47 -3.07 -18.31
CA TYR A 136 0.58 -2.02 -18.84
C TYR A 136 1.26 -0.64 -18.90
N GLY A 137 2.57 -0.60 -18.73
CA GLY A 137 3.33 0.64 -18.71
C GLY A 137 3.52 1.21 -17.29
N GLU A 138 4.46 2.10 -17.18
CA GLU A 138 4.87 2.75 -15.94
C GLU A 138 3.84 3.79 -15.45
N THR A 139 3.69 3.89 -14.13
CA THR A 139 2.91 4.98 -13.52
C THR A 139 3.84 6.13 -13.18
N LYS A 140 3.39 7.36 -13.39
CA LYS A 140 4.15 8.58 -13.11
C LYS A 140 3.71 9.26 -11.82
N ASN A 141 4.64 9.96 -11.18
CA ASN A 141 4.35 10.71 -9.97
C ASN A 141 3.65 12.03 -10.31
N PRO A 142 2.49 12.37 -9.68
CA PRO A 142 1.77 13.61 -9.95
C PRO A 142 2.53 14.88 -9.53
N TRP A 143 3.54 14.79 -8.66
CA TRP A 143 4.39 15.93 -8.28
C TRP A 143 5.42 16.29 -9.34
N ASP A 144 5.97 15.27 -10.02
CA ASP A 144 6.87 15.41 -11.16
C ASP A 144 6.77 14.14 -12.02
N THR A 145 6.29 14.26 -13.23
CA THR A 145 6.08 13.13 -14.16
C THR A 145 7.37 12.46 -14.64
N ASN A 146 8.54 13.02 -14.35
CA ASN A 146 9.84 12.38 -14.54
C ASN A 146 10.27 11.51 -13.35
N LYS A 147 9.48 11.48 -12.27
CA LYS A 147 9.74 10.73 -11.05
C LYS A 147 8.79 9.53 -10.91
N VAL A 148 9.28 8.51 -10.19
CA VAL A 148 8.47 7.34 -9.87
C VAL A 148 7.44 7.66 -8.77
N PRO A 149 6.24 7.07 -8.78
CA PRO A 149 5.25 7.24 -7.70
C PRO A 149 5.59 6.39 -6.47
N GLY A 150 6.67 5.60 -6.55
CA GLY A 150 6.90 4.50 -5.63
C GLY A 150 6.12 3.25 -6.01
N GLY A 151 6.22 2.22 -5.19
CA GLY A 151 5.58 0.93 -5.46
C GLY A 151 5.66 -0.03 -4.25
N SER A 152 4.98 -1.13 -4.41
CA SER A 152 4.26 -1.59 -5.62
C SER A 152 2.83 -1.04 -5.78
N SER A 153 2.29 -0.23 -4.84
CA SER A 153 0.97 0.40 -4.96
C SER A 153 1.05 1.82 -5.55
N GLY A 154 1.94 2.05 -6.54
CA GLY A 154 2.17 3.39 -7.10
C GLY A 154 0.94 3.95 -7.80
N GLY A 155 0.20 3.15 -8.56
CA GLY A 155 -1.07 3.58 -9.17
C GLY A 155 -2.11 4.01 -8.13
N SER A 156 -2.21 3.30 -7.00
CA SER A 156 -3.14 3.68 -5.91
C SER A 156 -2.75 5.00 -5.25
N ALA A 157 -1.44 5.20 -4.96
CA ALA A 157 -0.96 6.44 -4.36
C ALA A 157 -1.06 7.64 -5.32
N ALA A 158 -0.65 7.44 -6.59
CA ALA A 158 -0.70 8.47 -7.61
C ALA A 158 -2.14 8.88 -7.93
N ALA A 159 -3.09 7.95 -8.02
CA ALA A 159 -4.50 8.26 -8.27
C ALA A 159 -5.12 9.15 -7.16
N VAL A 160 -4.74 8.92 -5.89
CA VAL A 160 -5.16 9.78 -4.77
C VAL A 160 -4.48 11.15 -4.85
N ALA A 161 -3.16 11.20 -5.08
CA ALA A 161 -2.42 12.44 -5.19
C ALA A 161 -2.85 13.29 -6.40
N ALA A 162 -3.20 12.64 -7.52
CA ALA A 162 -3.73 13.27 -8.73
C ALA A 162 -5.19 13.70 -8.61
N GLU A 163 -5.86 13.43 -7.48
CA GLU A 163 -7.30 13.68 -7.30
C GLU A 163 -8.19 12.97 -8.34
N GLU A 164 -7.75 11.83 -8.84
CA GLU A 164 -8.58 10.97 -9.67
C GLU A 164 -9.62 10.22 -8.84
N VAL A 165 -9.23 9.84 -7.62
CA VAL A 165 -10.11 9.26 -6.59
C VAL A 165 -9.83 9.88 -5.23
N PRO A 166 -10.81 9.95 -4.31
CA PRO A 166 -10.57 10.43 -2.94
C PRO A 166 -9.74 9.45 -2.09
N CYS A 167 -9.81 8.16 -2.38
CA CYS A 167 -9.09 7.12 -1.64
C CYS A 167 -8.91 5.83 -2.48
N ALA A 168 -7.98 4.99 -2.05
CA ALA A 168 -7.71 3.71 -2.70
C ALA A 168 -7.28 2.63 -1.69
N LEU A 169 -7.37 1.34 -2.08
CA LEU A 169 -6.68 0.25 -1.39
C LEU A 169 -5.35 -0.08 -2.09
N GLY A 170 -4.34 -0.36 -1.27
CA GLY A 170 -3.07 -0.92 -1.67
C GLY A 170 -2.77 -2.24 -0.99
N SER A 171 -1.62 -2.83 -1.29
CA SER A 171 -1.06 -3.96 -0.57
C SER A 171 0.40 -3.70 -0.22
N ASP A 172 0.86 -4.22 0.91
CA ASP A 172 2.20 -3.96 1.46
C ASP A 172 2.83 -5.28 1.93
N THR A 173 3.91 -5.68 1.27
CA THR A 173 4.70 -6.87 1.58
C THR A 173 6.05 -6.49 2.19
N GLY A 174 6.60 -5.35 1.79
CA GLY A 174 7.89 -4.83 2.26
C GLY A 174 7.95 -3.29 2.34
N GLY A 175 6.78 -2.60 2.23
CA GLY A 175 6.70 -1.15 2.19
C GLY A 175 5.72 -0.62 1.15
N SER A 176 5.07 -1.51 0.39
CA SER A 176 4.36 -1.17 -0.84
C SER A 176 3.04 -0.38 -0.68
N ILE A 177 2.65 0.02 0.52
CA ILE A 177 1.67 1.07 0.82
C ILE A 177 2.41 2.32 1.29
N ARG A 178 3.32 2.17 2.25
CA ARG A 178 3.96 3.27 2.98
C ARG A 178 4.93 4.06 2.12
N GLN A 179 5.74 3.38 1.31
CA GLN A 179 6.71 4.05 0.44
C GLN A 179 6.03 4.84 -0.69
N PRO A 180 5.09 4.29 -1.49
CA PRO A 180 4.38 5.11 -2.47
C PRO A 180 3.53 6.22 -1.84
N ALA A 181 2.99 6.03 -0.62
CA ALA A 181 2.34 7.11 0.12
C ALA A 181 3.30 8.28 0.39
N ALA A 182 4.54 7.98 0.83
CA ALA A 182 5.58 8.98 1.05
C ALA A 182 5.96 9.72 -0.24
N PHE A 183 6.17 8.99 -1.34
CA PHE A 183 6.61 9.56 -2.61
C PHE A 183 5.54 10.39 -3.33
N CYS A 184 4.26 10.05 -3.12
CA CYS A 184 3.13 10.78 -3.70
C CYS A 184 2.52 11.82 -2.74
N GLY A 185 3.04 11.98 -1.52
CA GLY A 185 2.54 12.98 -0.58
C GLY A 185 1.14 12.70 -0.05
N VAL A 186 0.77 11.43 0.11
CA VAL A 186 -0.51 10.97 0.67
C VAL A 186 -0.29 10.16 1.95
N THR A 187 -1.37 9.83 2.65
CA THR A 187 -1.32 8.99 3.85
C THR A 187 -1.60 7.53 3.48
N GLY A 188 -0.84 6.59 4.07
CA GLY A 188 -1.05 5.17 3.86
C GLY A 188 -0.83 4.34 5.13
N ILE A 189 -1.72 3.38 5.41
CA ILE A 189 -1.62 2.50 6.58
C ILE A 189 -1.44 1.05 6.14
N LYS A 190 -0.36 0.44 6.60
CA LYS A 190 -0.20 -1.02 6.61
C LYS A 190 -0.59 -1.52 8.01
N PRO A 191 -1.69 -2.30 8.14
CA PRO A 191 -2.07 -2.85 9.43
C PRO A 191 -1.14 -3.98 9.89
N THR A 192 -1.33 -4.44 11.11
CA THR A 192 -0.72 -5.66 11.64
C THR A 192 -1.06 -6.86 10.76
N TYR A 193 -0.10 -7.76 10.58
CA TYR A 193 -0.34 -9.01 9.85
C TYR A 193 -1.51 -9.79 10.46
N GLY A 194 -2.49 -10.13 9.64
CA GLY A 194 -3.71 -10.82 10.05
C GLY A 194 -4.87 -9.91 10.52
N ARG A 195 -4.68 -8.60 10.61
CA ARG A 195 -5.76 -7.64 10.94
C ARG A 195 -6.80 -7.55 9.83
N VAL A 196 -6.38 -7.51 8.59
CA VAL A 196 -7.23 -7.51 7.39
C VAL A 196 -7.08 -8.84 6.67
N SER A 197 -8.20 -9.46 6.27
CA SER A 197 -8.19 -10.71 5.52
C SER A 197 -7.45 -10.57 4.19
N ARG A 198 -6.66 -11.59 3.86
CA ARG A 198 -5.97 -11.73 2.57
C ARG A 198 -6.74 -12.61 1.58
N TYR A 199 -7.95 -13.07 1.93
CA TYR A 199 -8.79 -13.81 1.00
C TYR A 199 -9.10 -12.97 -0.25
N GLY A 200 -8.72 -13.49 -1.41
CA GLY A 200 -8.88 -12.80 -2.70
C GLY A 200 -7.78 -11.80 -3.02
N LEU A 201 -6.75 -11.66 -2.19
CA LEU A 201 -5.48 -11.02 -2.55
C LEU A 201 -4.60 -12.04 -3.29
N VAL A 202 -4.13 -11.70 -4.48
CA VAL A 202 -3.15 -12.53 -5.19
C VAL A 202 -1.83 -12.45 -4.46
N ALA A 203 -1.35 -13.59 -3.96
CA ALA A 203 -0.23 -13.65 -3.04
C ALA A 203 1.12 -13.39 -3.72
N TYR A 204 1.93 -12.51 -3.11
CA TYR A 204 3.36 -12.39 -3.33
C TYR A 204 4.13 -13.11 -2.22
N GLY A 205 4.10 -12.61 -1.01
CA GLY A 205 4.74 -13.18 0.18
C GLY A 205 3.71 -13.52 1.24
N SER A 206 3.29 -14.79 1.30
CA SER A 206 2.15 -15.23 2.12
C SER A 206 2.29 -14.94 3.61
N SER A 207 3.53 -14.86 4.11
CA SER A 207 3.84 -14.53 5.52
C SER A 207 4.06 -13.03 5.78
N LEU A 208 3.82 -12.17 4.78
CA LEU A 208 4.18 -10.75 4.82
C LEU A 208 3.07 -9.83 4.29
N ASP A 209 2.32 -10.26 3.26
CA ASP A 209 1.33 -9.44 2.55
C ASP A 209 0.23 -8.93 3.48
N GLN A 210 -0.09 -7.63 3.35
CA GLN A 210 -1.26 -7.01 3.99
C GLN A 210 -1.96 -6.03 3.03
N ILE A 211 -3.28 -5.92 3.15
CA ILE A 211 -4.10 -4.89 2.48
C ILE A 211 -4.26 -3.71 3.44
N GLY A 212 -4.22 -2.50 2.90
CA GLY A 212 -4.48 -1.29 3.66
C GLY A 212 -4.82 -0.09 2.79
N PRO A 213 -5.33 1.00 3.41
CA PRO A 213 -5.79 2.19 2.73
C PRO A 213 -4.66 3.13 2.32
N LEU A 214 -4.95 3.91 1.27
CA LEU A 214 -4.24 5.10 0.83
C LEU A 214 -5.27 6.21 0.65
N ALA A 215 -5.06 7.36 1.28
CA ALA A 215 -6.00 8.49 1.24
C ALA A 215 -5.27 9.82 1.49
N LYS A 216 -5.99 10.93 1.41
CA LYS A 216 -5.42 12.27 1.62
C LYS A 216 -4.99 12.53 3.05
N ASP A 217 -5.69 11.96 4.02
CA ASP A 217 -5.49 12.21 5.44
C ASP A 217 -5.60 10.95 6.32
N VAL A 218 -5.25 11.11 7.59
CA VAL A 218 -5.30 10.05 8.60
C VAL A 218 -6.74 9.64 8.91
N THR A 219 -7.69 10.57 8.83
CA THR A 219 -9.11 10.32 9.11
C THR A 219 -9.71 9.34 8.11
N ASP A 220 -9.49 9.57 6.83
CA ASP A 220 -9.94 8.69 5.76
C ASP A 220 -9.30 7.30 5.88
N CYS A 221 -7.97 7.25 6.10
CA CYS A 221 -7.26 6.00 6.29
C CYS A 221 -7.77 5.19 7.49
N ALA A 222 -8.01 5.83 8.64
CA ALA A 222 -8.57 5.19 9.82
C ALA A 222 -9.98 4.65 9.56
N THR A 223 -10.82 5.44 8.88
CA THR A 223 -12.20 5.06 8.53
C THR A 223 -12.24 3.85 7.59
N ILE A 224 -11.40 3.84 6.55
CA ILE A 224 -11.31 2.71 5.61
C ILE A 224 -10.80 1.47 6.35
N LEU A 225 -9.73 1.62 7.16
CA LEU A 225 -9.16 0.52 7.92
C LEU A 225 -10.19 -0.11 8.88
N GLU A 226 -11.01 0.71 9.56
CA GLU A 226 -12.08 0.25 10.45
C GLU A 226 -13.09 -0.64 9.69
N ILE A 227 -13.45 -0.26 8.48
CA ILE A 227 -14.39 -1.00 7.63
C ILE A 227 -13.82 -2.36 7.20
N ILE A 228 -12.56 -2.40 6.75
CA ILE A 228 -11.96 -3.62 6.19
C ILE A 228 -11.39 -4.57 7.26
N SER A 229 -11.20 -4.11 8.51
CA SER A 229 -10.59 -4.87 9.61
C SER A 229 -11.62 -5.71 10.36
N ARG A 230 -12.09 -6.80 9.74
CA ARG A 230 -12.99 -7.76 10.39
C ARG A 230 -12.49 -9.18 10.16
N TYR A 231 -12.76 -10.04 11.13
CA TYR A 231 -12.43 -11.47 11.02
C TYR A 231 -13.05 -12.12 9.78
N ASP A 232 -12.27 -12.91 9.09
CA ASP A 232 -12.71 -13.72 7.96
C ASP A 232 -12.23 -15.17 8.11
N LYS A 233 -13.17 -16.10 8.29
CA LYS A 233 -12.88 -17.53 8.39
C LYS A 233 -12.29 -18.18 7.13
N LYS A 234 -12.31 -17.47 5.98
CA LYS A 234 -11.73 -17.95 4.72
C LYS A 234 -10.22 -17.72 4.66
N ASP A 235 -9.68 -16.85 5.52
CA ASP A 235 -8.25 -16.64 5.69
C ASP A 235 -7.81 -17.16 7.04
N SER A 236 -7.04 -18.26 7.06
CA SER A 236 -6.53 -18.89 8.29
C SER A 236 -5.58 -17.99 9.10
N THR A 237 -5.09 -16.91 8.51
CA THR A 237 -4.22 -15.93 9.18
C THR A 237 -5.01 -14.73 9.72
N SER A 238 -6.29 -14.59 9.38
CA SER A 238 -7.16 -13.54 9.92
C SER A 238 -7.37 -13.74 11.41
N VAL A 239 -7.16 -12.67 12.19
CA VAL A 239 -7.25 -12.71 13.66
C VAL A 239 -8.57 -12.08 14.10
N GLU A 240 -9.33 -12.81 14.93
CA GLU A 240 -10.57 -12.28 15.49
C GLU A 240 -10.28 -11.27 16.60
N ARG A 241 -10.71 -10.02 16.40
CA ARG A 241 -10.52 -8.91 17.34
C ARG A 241 -11.76 -8.01 17.39
N THR A 242 -11.95 -7.37 18.55
CA THR A 242 -13.08 -6.47 18.82
C THR A 242 -12.67 -5.01 18.88
N ASP A 243 -11.36 -4.70 18.82
CA ASP A 243 -10.76 -3.36 18.96
C ASP A 243 -10.55 -2.66 17.61
N ASN A 244 -11.51 -2.79 16.69
CA ASN A 244 -11.40 -2.26 15.32
C ASN A 244 -11.96 -0.83 15.16
N ASP A 245 -12.32 -0.16 16.23
CA ASP A 245 -12.83 1.23 16.26
C ASP A 245 -11.67 2.25 16.14
N PHE A 246 -11.00 2.27 14.99
CA PHE A 246 -9.81 3.09 14.77
C PHE A 246 -10.09 4.58 14.74
N THR A 247 -11.29 4.98 14.31
CA THR A 247 -11.72 6.38 14.33
C THR A 247 -11.78 6.98 15.75
N SER A 248 -11.90 6.15 16.79
CA SER A 248 -11.83 6.58 18.19
C SER A 248 -10.44 7.10 18.59
N ALA A 249 -9.41 6.80 17.81
CA ALA A 249 -8.03 7.25 18.02
C ALA A 249 -7.71 8.59 17.33
N LEU A 250 -8.65 9.20 16.61
CA LEU A 250 -8.50 10.51 15.98
C LEU A 250 -8.56 11.61 17.06
N LYS A 251 -7.49 11.76 17.82
CA LYS A 251 -7.36 12.69 18.94
C LYS A 251 -6.08 13.50 18.78
N ASP A 252 -6.22 14.81 18.88
CA ASP A 252 -5.07 15.73 18.88
C ASP A 252 -4.43 15.81 20.29
N ASP A 253 -4.02 14.66 20.81
CA ASP A 253 -3.39 14.52 22.11
C ASP A 253 -2.39 13.37 22.10
N VAL A 254 -1.14 13.69 22.40
CA VAL A 254 -0.03 12.71 22.54
C VAL A 254 0.68 12.86 23.88
N LYS A 255 0.06 13.54 24.86
CA LYS A 255 0.64 13.79 26.17
C LYS A 255 1.02 12.50 26.88
N GLY A 256 2.32 12.38 27.21
CA GLY A 256 2.87 11.22 27.89
C GLY A 256 3.14 10.02 26.98
N MET A 257 2.80 10.06 25.68
CA MET A 257 3.13 9.02 24.71
C MET A 257 4.66 8.91 24.58
N ARG A 258 5.17 7.70 24.66
CA ARG A 258 6.62 7.43 24.57
C ARG A 258 6.98 7.06 23.14
N ILE A 259 7.81 7.87 22.51
CA ILE A 259 8.23 7.75 21.11
C ILE A 259 9.72 7.42 21.05
N GLY A 260 10.04 6.29 20.43
CA GLY A 260 11.41 5.86 20.20
C GLY A 260 11.92 6.29 18.82
N LEU A 261 13.11 6.87 18.75
CA LEU A 261 13.85 7.17 17.51
C LEU A 261 15.04 6.20 17.40
N PRO A 262 14.99 5.18 16.49
CA PRO A 262 16.10 4.26 16.30
C PRO A 262 17.30 4.99 15.68
N LYS A 263 18.44 5.05 16.38
CA LYS A 263 19.68 5.64 15.85
C LYS A 263 20.13 4.95 14.56
N ASP A 264 19.87 3.65 14.44
CA ASP A 264 20.17 2.84 13.27
C ASP A 264 19.50 3.35 11.98
N TYR A 265 18.43 4.15 12.11
CA TYR A 265 17.73 4.74 10.97
C TYR A 265 18.35 6.03 10.45
N PHE A 266 19.21 6.67 11.24
CA PHE A 266 19.77 8.00 10.95
C PHE A 266 21.29 7.93 10.66
N THR A 267 21.69 6.90 9.93
CA THR A 267 23.08 6.63 9.55
C THR A 267 23.44 7.25 8.19
N GLU A 268 24.70 7.07 7.76
CA GLU A 268 25.18 7.47 6.44
C GLU A 268 24.31 6.83 5.34
N GLY A 269 23.90 7.61 4.34
CA GLY A 269 23.02 7.18 3.22
C GLY A 269 21.58 7.69 3.34
N LEU A 270 21.13 8.19 4.49
CA LEU A 270 19.88 8.92 4.61
C LEU A 270 20.09 10.37 4.16
N ASP A 271 19.20 10.85 3.26
CA ASP A 271 19.20 12.24 2.82
C ASP A 271 19.05 13.20 4.04
N PRO A 272 19.90 14.21 4.17
CA PRO A 272 19.82 15.18 5.27
C PRO A 272 18.46 15.89 5.37
N GLU A 273 17.81 16.21 4.25
CA GLU A 273 16.48 16.86 4.24
C GLU A 273 15.40 15.94 4.84
N ILE A 274 15.49 14.64 4.58
CA ILE A 274 14.59 13.64 5.18
C ILE A 274 14.86 13.51 6.68
N LYS A 275 16.15 13.43 7.06
CA LYS A 275 16.55 13.39 8.47
C LYS A 275 15.96 14.58 9.24
N ASP A 276 16.16 15.79 8.73
CA ASP A 276 15.70 17.02 9.37
C ASP A 276 14.16 17.05 9.47
N ALA A 277 13.44 16.61 8.42
CA ALA A 277 11.99 16.53 8.41
C ALA A 277 11.47 15.54 9.49
N VAL A 278 12.09 14.37 9.64
CA VAL A 278 11.69 13.39 10.67
C VAL A 278 11.96 13.91 12.09
N TYR A 279 13.11 14.57 12.30
CA TYR A 279 13.39 15.20 13.61
C TYR A 279 12.43 16.36 13.89
N HIS A 280 12.01 17.10 12.88
CA HIS A 280 10.96 18.12 13.03
C HIS A 280 9.64 17.52 13.55
N VAL A 281 9.21 16.37 12.98
CA VAL A 281 8.02 15.64 13.49
C VAL A 281 8.20 15.27 14.96
N ALA A 282 9.37 14.78 15.33
CA ALA A 282 9.68 14.41 16.71
C ALA A 282 9.57 15.62 17.67
N GLU A 283 10.10 16.78 17.28
CA GLU A 283 10.00 18.00 18.09
C GLU A 283 8.54 18.50 18.20
N VAL A 284 7.77 18.48 17.10
CA VAL A 284 6.34 18.84 17.14
C VAL A 284 5.56 17.95 18.10
N LEU A 285 5.76 16.62 18.06
CA LEU A 285 5.09 15.72 18.99
C LEU A 285 5.54 15.91 20.44
N LYS A 286 6.81 16.25 20.66
CA LYS A 286 7.35 16.59 21.97
C LYS A 286 6.77 17.90 22.52
N GLU A 287 6.59 18.92 21.71
CA GLU A 287 5.89 20.17 22.08
C GLU A 287 4.43 19.91 22.47
N LYS A 288 3.78 18.91 21.85
CA LYS A 288 2.44 18.41 22.22
C LYS A 288 2.46 17.50 23.46
N GLY A 289 3.61 17.31 24.12
CA GLY A 289 3.75 16.60 25.39
C GLY A 289 4.14 15.13 25.31
N ALA A 290 4.53 14.62 24.13
CA ALA A 290 5.12 13.29 24.00
C ALA A 290 6.53 13.26 24.62
N ILE A 291 6.97 12.06 25.01
CA ILE A 291 8.32 11.79 25.52
C ILE A 291 9.11 11.13 24.40
N VAL A 292 10.05 11.85 23.81
CA VAL A 292 10.86 11.37 22.68
C VAL A 292 12.25 10.99 23.16
N GLU A 293 12.71 9.79 22.81
CA GLU A 293 14.02 9.27 23.20
C GLU A 293 14.69 8.55 22.01
N GLU A 294 15.98 8.76 21.83
CA GLU A 294 16.79 7.96 20.91
C GLU A 294 17.20 6.63 21.57
N PHE A 295 17.26 5.56 20.76
CA PHE A 295 17.68 4.24 21.22
C PHE A 295 18.33 3.42 20.09
N ASP A 296 18.97 2.32 20.44
CA ASP A 296 19.57 1.39 19.48
C ASP A 296 18.60 0.22 19.27
N LEU A 297 18.02 0.09 18.04
CA LEU A 297 17.09 -0.98 17.71
C LEU A 297 17.84 -2.29 17.42
N GLY A 298 18.89 -2.18 16.62
CA GLY A 298 19.70 -3.32 16.14
C GLY A 298 18.99 -4.16 15.06
N MET A 299 19.75 -5.03 14.41
CA MET A 299 19.31 -6.01 13.41
C MET A 299 18.78 -5.41 12.09
N VAL A 300 18.79 -4.10 11.91
CA VAL A 300 18.25 -3.42 10.71
C VAL A 300 19.04 -3.82 9.46
N GLU A 301 20.37 -3.95 9.57
CA GLU A 301 21.27 -4.33 8.48
C GLU A 301 20.99 -5.71 7.89
N TYR A 302 20.33 -6.59 8.65
CA TYR A 302 19.97 -7.95 8.18
C TYR A 302 18.57 -8.03 7.56
N ALA A 303 17.79 -6.96 7.62
CA ALA A 303 16.39 -6.99 7.20
C ALA A 303 16.25 -7.19 5.68
N ILE A 304 16.98 -6.43 4.88
CA ILE A 304 16.92 -6.53 3.42
C ILE A 304 17.31 -7.93 2.92
N PRO A 305 18.48 -8.50 3.30
CA PRO A 305 18.82 -9.87 2.88
C PRO A 305 17.80 -10.92 3.33
N ALA A 306 17.32 -10.85 4.57
CA ALA A 306 16.33 -11.80 5.10
C ALA A 306 15.00 -11.70 4.33
N TYR A 307 14.53 -10.48 4.06
CA TYR A 307 13.30 -10.24 3.32
C TYR A 307 13.36 -10.83 1.90
N TYR A 308 14.40 -10.50 1.13
CA TYR A 308 14.48 -10.97 -0.27
C TYR A 308 14.62 -12.48 -0.38
N ILE A 309 15.24 -13.13 0.60
CA ILE A 309 15.28 -14.60 0.66
C ILE A 309 13.88 -15.17 0.94
N ILE A 310 13.19 -14.69 1.98
CA ILE A 310 11.88 -15.19 2.38
C ILE A 310 10.82 -14.88 1.31
N ALA A 311 10.74 -13.62 0.89
CA ALA A 311 9.76 -13.18 -0.09
C ALA A 311 9.92 -13.88 -1.45
N SER A 312 11.18 -14.05 -1.92
CA SER A 312 11.45 -14.78 -3.16
C SER A 312 11.12 -16.27 -3.04
N ALA A 313 11.42 -16.89 -1.91
CA ALA A 313 11.07 -18.30 -1.64
C ALA A 313 9.55 -18.50 -1.69
N GLU A 314 8.79 -17.64 -1.00
CA GLU A 314 7.33 -17.67 -1.00
C GLU A 314 6.74 -17.35 -2.38
N ALA A 315 7.31 -16.36 -3.10
CA ALA A 315 6.90 -16.04 -4.46
C ALA A 315 7.08 -17.21 -5.42
N SER A 316 8.22 -17.93 -5.34
CA SER A 316 8.46 -19.07 -6.22
C SER A 316 7.39 -20.16 -6.06
N SER A 317 6.91 -20.39 -4.83
CA SER A 317 5.81 -21.32 -4.53
C SER A 317 4.44 -20.74 -4.92
N ASN A 318 4.17 -19.45 -4.59
CA ASN A 318 2.88 -18.83 -4.87
C ASN A 318 2.61 -18.69 -6.38
N LEU A 319 3.64 -18.40 -7.18
CA LEU A 319 3.48 -18.18 -8.61
C LEU A 319 3.60 -19.47 -9.45
N GLU A 320 3.82 -20.63 -8.86
CA GLU A 320 3.86 -21.92 -9.58
C GLU A 320 2.54 -22.25 -10.27
N ARG A 321 1.41 -21.78 -9.71
CA ARG A 321 0.07 -22.01 -10.22
C ARG A 321 -0.26 -21.30 -11.53
N PHE A 322 0.52 -20.29 -11.92
CA PHE A 322 0.32 -19.52 -13.15
C PHE A 322 1.08 -20.17 -14.31
N ASP A 323 0.45 -21.14 -14.94
CA ASP A 323 1.02 -22.01 -15.97
C ASP A 323 0.28 -21.94 -17.33
N GLY A 324 -0.81 -21.14 -17.41
CA GLY A 324 -1.62 -20.98 -18.60
C GLY A 324 -2.50 -22.20 -18.94
N VAL A 325 -2.66 -23.16 -18.02
CA VAL A 325 -3.49 -24.37 -18.28
C VAL A 325 -4.94 -24.13 -17.95
N LYS A 326 -5.24 -23.66 -16.74
CA LYS A 326 -6.62 -23.46 -16.27
C LYS A 326 -7.14 -22.05 -16.55
N TYR A 327 -6.26 -21.04 -16.48
CA TYR A 327 -6.56 -19.62 -16.66
C TYR A 327 -5.29 -18.86 -17.00
N GLY A 328 -5.42 -17.62 -17.39
CA GLY A 328 -4.31 -16.75 -17.72
C GLY A 328 -3.82 -16.89 -19.17
N TYR A 329 -2.73 -16.19 -19.45
CA TYR A 329 -2.06 -16.24 -20.74
C TYR A 329 -1.46 -17.61 -21.01
N ARG A 330 -1.62 -18.12 -22.22
CA ARG A 330 -0.93 -19.30 -22.75
C ARG A 330 -0.24 -18.94 -24.03
N THR A 331 1.02 -19.40 -24.21
CA THR A 331 1.71 -19.26 -25.50
C THR A 331 0.91 -19.92 -26.62
N ALA A 332 0.87 -19.25 -27.79
CA ALA A 332 0.13 -19.77 -28.94
C ALA A 332 0.91 -20.91 -29.65
N GLU A 333 2.22 -20.92 -29.56
CA GLU A 333 3.10 -21.84 -30.29
C GLU A 333 3.94 -22.68 -29.34
N TYR A 334 3.74 -23.99 -29.34
CA TYR A 334 4.56 -24.94 -28.57
C TYR A 334 4.64 -26.30 -29.24
N THR A 335 5.68 -27.06 -28.97
CA THR A 335 5.94 -28.39 -29.57
C THR A 335 5.41 -29.54 -28.71
N ASP A 336 5.38 -29.34 -27.38
CA ASP A 336 4.94 -30.33 -26.39
C ASP A 336 4.54 -29.63 -25.10
N LEU A 337 4.02 -30.40 -24.14
CA LEU A 337 3.54 -29.88 -22.86
C LEU A 337 4.63 -29.14 -22.06
N HIS A 338 5.83 -29.67 -22.01
CA HIS A 338 6.95 -29.04 -21.30
C HIS A 338 7.33 -27.70 -21.94
N ASN A 339 7.38 -27.67 -23.26
CA ASN A 339 7.67 -26.46 -24.03
C ASN A 339 6.54 -25.41 -23.84
N MET A 340 5.28 -25.85 -23.74
CA MET A 340 4.14 -24.97 -23.45
C MET A 340 4.31 -24.27 -22.10
N TYR A 341 4.59 -25.01 -21.03
CA TYR A 341 4.82 -24.41 -19.70
C TYR A 341 6.00 -23.41 -19.73
N LYS A 342 7.12 -23.83 -20.31
CA LYS A 342 8.34 -23.02 -20.37
C LYS A 342 8.09 -21.70 -21.12
N LYS A 343 7.49 -21.77 -22.32
CA LYS A 343 7.21 -20.59 -23.13
C LYS A 343 6.17 -19.69 -22.47
N THR A 344 5.06 -20.23 -21.98
CA THR A 344 4.01 -19.47 -21.31
C THR A 344 4.55 -18.64 -20.16
N ARG A 345 5.35 -19.23 -19.28
CA ARG A 345 5.93 -18.53 -18.14
C ARG A 345 7.04 -17.56 -18.56
N SER A 346 7.85 -17.92 -19.56
CA SER A 346 8.90 -17.05 -20.09
C SER A 346 8.34 -15.78 -20.75
N GLU A 347 7.24 -15.91 -21.49
CA GLU A 347 6.58 -14.81 -22.19
C GLU A 347 5.62 -14.02 -21.30
N GLY A 348 5.02 -14.69 -20.28
CA GLY A 348 3.99 -14.16 -19.43
C GLY A 348 4.50 -13.37 -18.24
N PHE A 349 5.68 -13.70 -17.70
CA PHE A 349 6.30 -12.99 -16.59
C PHE A 349 7.37 -11.99 -17.04
N GLY A 350 7.42 -10.84 -16.41
CA GLY A 350 8.45 -9.84 -16.54
C GLY A 350 9.80 -10.26 -15.93
N ALA A 351 10.80 -9.43 -16.15
CA ALA A 351 12.18 -9.75 -15.77
C ALA A 351 12.37 -9.87 -14.25
N GLU A 352 11.79 -8.94 -13.46
CA GLU A 352 11.94 -8.93 -12.01
C GLU A 352 11.24 -10.13 -11.36
N VAL A 353 10.03 -10.45 -11.81
CA VAL A 353 9.29 -11.63 -11.32
C VAL A 353 10.06 -12.91 -11.60
N LYS A 354 10.61 -13.07 -12.82
CA LYS A 354 11.45 -14.21 -13.15
C LYS A 354 12.69 -14.31 -12.27
N ARG A 355 13.35 -13.18 -11.99
CA ARG A 355 14.51 -13.10 -11.08
C ARG A 355 14.17 -13.62 -9.70
N ARG A 356 13.04 -13.14 -9.11
CA ARG A 356 12.61 -13.58 -7.76
C ARG A 356 12.17 -15.03 -7.72
N ILE A 357 11.49 -15.53 -8.74
CA ILE A 357 11.13 -16.96 -8.85
C ILE A 357 12.41 -17.83 -8.88
N MET A 358 13.42 -17.44 -9.68
CA MET A 358 14.69 -18.19 -9.75
C MET A 358 15.46 -18.13 -8.43
N LEU A 359 15.55 -16.96 -7.80
CA LEU A 359 16.19 -16.80 -6.50
C LEU A 359 15.48 -17.63 -5.43
N GLY A 360 14.15 -17.61 -5.40
CA GLY A 360 13.35 -18.40 -4.47
C GLY A 360 13.53 -19.90 -4.66
N SER A 361 13.49 -20.36 -5.88
CA SER A 361 13.74 -21.78 -6.22
C SER A 361 15.15 -22.22 -5.80
N PHE A 362 16.14 -21.35 -5.98
CA PHE A 362 17.51 -21.60 -5.52
C PHE A 362 17.58 -21.72 -3.99
N THR A 363 17.01 -20.77 -3.26
CA THR A 363 17.07 -20.75 -1.79
C THR A 363 16.28 -21.88 -1.13
N LEU A 364 15.29 -22.46 -1.83
CA LEU A 364 14.53 -23.63 -1.39
C LEU A 364 15.13 -24.98 -1.84
N SER A 365 16.17 -24.95 -2.68
CA SER A 365 16.75 -26.18 -3.21
C SER A 365 17.56 -26.96 -2.16
N SER A 366 17.68 -28.27 -2.38
CA SER A 366 18.46 -29.18 -1.51
C SER A 366 19.90 -28.68 -1.39
N GLY A 367 20.41 -28.59 -0.16
CA GLY A 367 21.75 -28.08 0.15
C GLY A 367 21.81 -26.56 0.44
N TYR A 368 20.81 -25.78 0.01
CA TYR A 368 20.75 -24.33 0.27
C TYR A 368 19.63 -23.93 1.24
N TYR A 369 18.62 -24.78 1.42
CA TYR A 369 17.45 -24.52 2.26
C TYR A 369 17.82 -24.08 3.69
N ASP A 370 18.68 -24.85 4.38
CA ASP A 370 19.09 -24.54 5.74
C ASP A 370 20.00 -23.30 5.80
N ALA A 371 20.90 -23.18 4.83
CA ALA A 371 21.90 -22.11 4.79
C ALA A 371 21.29 -20.73 4.48
N TYR A 372 20.21 -20.68 3.72
CA TYR A 372 19.56 -19.43 3.31
C TYR A 372 18.17 -19.26 3.92
N TYR A 373 17.20 -20.12 3.56
CA TYR A 373 15.81 -19.92 3.94
C TYR A 373 15.60 -20.06 5.46
N VAL A 374 16.05 -21.14 6.08
CA VAL A 374 15.93 -21.33 7.53
C VAL A 374 16.71 -20.27 8.30
N LYS A 375 17.89 -19.88 7.79
CA LYS A 375 18.67 -18.78 8.39
C LYS A 375 17.92 -17.45 8.33
N ALA A 376 17.30 -17.13 7.19
CA ALA A 376 16.50 -15.91 7.04
C ALA A 376 15.27 -15.91 7.98
N LEU A 377 14.60 -17.04 8.20
CA LEU A 377 13.53 -17.17 9.18
C LEU A 377 14.01 -16.92 10.63
N LYS A 378 15.22 -17.38 10.98
CA LYS A 378 15.85 -17.08 12.28
C LYS A 378 16.15 -15.58 12.43
N VAL A 379 16.65 -14.94 11.38
CA VAL A 379 16.87 -13.48 11.36
C VAL A 379 15.53 -12.73 11.50
N LYS A 380 14.48 -13.14 10.79
CA LYS A 380 13.12 -12.60 10.96
C LYS A 380 12.68 -12.63 12.43
N ALA A 381 12.90 -13.76 13.12
CA ALA A 381 12.57 -13.90 14.54
C ALA A 381 13.40 -12.95 15.44
N LEU A 382 14.68 -12.73 15.13
CA LEU A 382 15.54 -11.80 15.89
C LEU A 382 15.11 -10.34 15.66
N ILE A 383 14.74 -9.96 14.43
CA ILE A 383 14.17 -8.64 14.13
C ILE A 383 12.89 -8.42 14.94
N LYS A 384 11.98 -9.41 14.96
CA LYS A 384 10.76 -9.32 15.78
C LYS A 384 11.09 -9.10 17.26
N GLN A 385 12.05 -9.85 17.81
CA GLN A 385 12.48 -9.70 19.20
C GLN A 385 13.09 -8.32 19.49
N ALA A 386 13.79 -7.72 18.53
CA ALA A 386 14.33 -6.36 18.69
C ALA A 386 13.18 -5.34 18.86
N TYR A 387 12.16 -5.42 18.01
CA TYR A 387 10.94 -4.59 18.14
C TYR A 387 10.17 -4.87 19.42
N ASP A 388 10.01 -6.14 19.85
CA ASP A 388 9.31 -6.49 21.09
C ASP A 388 10.01 -5.84 22.33
N LYS A 389 11.34 -5.80 22.33
CA LYS A 389 12.12 -5.10 23.38
C LYS A 389 11.90 -3.60 23.32
N ALA A 390 11.83 -3.00 22.13
CA ALA A 390 11.58 -1.58 21.96
C ALA A 390 10.16 -1.22 22.44
N PHE A 391 9.13 -1.99 22.06
CA PHE A 391 7.75 -1.77 22.48
C PHE A 391 7.47 -2.07 23.96
N ALA A 392 8.34 -2.76 24.66
CA ALA A 392 8.28 -2.82 26.13
C ALA A 392 8.54 -1.44 26.78
N LYS A 393 9.12 -0.48 26.03
CA LYS A 393 9.50 0.86 26.52
C LYS A 393 8.75 1.98 25.81
N TYR A 394 8.47 1.85 24.52
CA TYR A 394 7.88 2.86 23.66
C TYR A 394 6.49 2.47 23.18
N ASP A 395 5.61 3.45 23.01
CA ASP A 395 4.26 3.26 22.45
C ASP A 395 4.31 3.21 20.92
N ILE A 396 5.20 4.02 20.32
CA ILE A 396 5.47 4.05 18.88
C ILE A 396 6.96 4.23 18.60
N ILE A 397 7.36 3.81 17.40
CA ILE A 397 8.68 4.07 16.83
C ILE A 397 8.50 5.02 15.64
N LEU A 398 9.28 6.09 15.60
CA LEU A 398 9.26 7.12 14.56
C LEU A 398 10.52 7.00 13.70
N GLY A 399 10.39 7.10 12.37
CA GLY A 399 11.53 7.07 11.48
C GLY A 399 11.19 7.46 10.04
N PRO A 400 12.20 7.50 9.15
CA PRO A 400 11.99 7.74 7.73
C PRO A 400 11.25 6.57 7.06
N VAL A 401 10.65 6.84 5.90
CA VAL A 401 10.01 5.81 5.07
C VAL A 401 11.00 5.25 4.04
N ALA A 402 11.77 6.11 3.42
CA ALA A 402 12.78 5.78 2.43
C ALA A 402 14.04 6.65 2.62
N PRO A 403 15.20 6.26 2.10
CA PRO A 403 16.44 7.03 2.26
C PRO A 403 16.47 8.32 1.41
N THR A 404 15.65 8.40 0.37
CA THR A 404 15.54 9.54 -0.56
C THR A 404 14.08 9.88 -0.82
N THR A 405 13.79 11.02 -1.40
CA THR A 405 12.52 11.31 -2.05
C THR A 405 12.39 10.49 -3.35
N ALA A 406 11.29 10.68 -4.11
CA ALA A 406 11.02 9.88 -5.31
C ALA A 406 12.18 9.94 -6.32
N LEU A 407 12.63 8.76 -6.77
CA LEU A 407 13.71 8.60 -7.75
C LEU A 407 13.25 9.02 -9.16
N THR A 408 14.21 9.31 -10.02
CA THR A 408 13.95 9.56 -11.43
C THR A 408 13.56 8.25 -12.14
N MET A 409 12.62 8.32 -13.08
CA MET A 409 12.20 7.19 -13.91
C MET A 409 13.41 6.54 -14.58
N GLY A 410 13.46 5.20 -14.60
CA GLY A 410 14.55 4.40 -15.18
C GLY A 410 15.77 4.20 -14.26
N GLU A 411 15.92 4.98 -13.22
CA GLU A 411 17.09 4.94 -12.32
C GLU A 411 17.19 3.59 -11.57
N SER A 412 16.08 3.07 -11.08
CA SER A 412 16.02 1.79 -10.36
C SER A 412 16.10 0.57 -11.27
N LEU A 413 15.66 0.67 -12.51
CA LEU A 413 15.69 -0.44 -13.47
C LEU A 413 17.11 -0.81 -13.87
N SER A 414 18.03 0.16 -13.87
CA SER A 414 19.44 -0.05 -14.19
C SER A 414 20.24 -0.67 -13.04
N ASP A 415 19.79 -0.49 -11.80
CA ASP A 415 20.44 -1.04 -10.59
C ASP A 415 19.39 -1.60 -9.60
N PRO A 416 19.09 -2.91 -9.67
CA PRO A 416 18.15 -3.54 -8.75
C PRO A 416 18.54 -3.44 -7.27
N ILE A 417 19.83 -3.33 -6.95
CA ILE A 417 20.29 -3.19 -5.56
C ILE A 417 19.86 -1.83 -5.00
N LYS A 418 19.90 -0.78 -5.80
CA LYS A 418 19.44 0.56 -5.42
C LYS A 418 17.94 0.54 -5.08
N MET A 419 17.13 -0.15 -5.89
CA MET A 419 15.71 -0.36 -5.60
C MET A 419 15.52 -1.09 -4.28
N TYR A 420 16.29 -2.16 -4.02
CA TYR A 420 16.18 -2.95 -2.80
C TYR A 420 16.58 -2.17 -1.54
N LEU A 421 17.59 -1.33 -1.63
CA LEU A 421 18.02 -0.48 -0.51
C LEU A 421 17.01 0.63 -0.19
N GLY A 422 16.16 1.02 -1.14
CA GLY A 422 15.05 1.95 -0.94
C GLY A 422 14.05 1.49 0.13
N ASP A 423 13.95 0.17 0.38
CA ASP A 423 13.00 -0.42 1.32
C ASP A 423 13.58 -0.68 2.73
N VAL A 424 14.79 -0.16 3.02
CA VAL A 424 15.53 -0.48 4.26
C VAL A 424 14.78 -0.16 5.55
N TYR A 425 13.94 0.87 5.56
CA TYR A 425 13.17 1.29 6.74
C TYR A 425 11.78 0.67 6.83
N THR A 426 11.23 0.18 5.71
CA THR A 426 9.88 -0.38 5.67
C THR A 426 9.86 -1.90 5.85
N VAL A 427 10.82 -2.61 5.27
CA VAL A 427 10.95 -4.07 5.31
C VAL A 427 11.02 -4.64 6.74
N PRO A 428 11.78 -4.07 7.70
CA PRO A 428 11.84 -4.59 9.07
C PRO A 428 10.45 -4.69 9.73
N VAL A 429 9.58 -3.74 9.44
CA VAL A 429 8.20 -3.67 9.97
C VAL A 429 7.34 -4.85 9.46
N ASN A 430 7.50 -5.23 8.18
CA ASN A 430 6.82 -6.40 7.61
C ASN A 430 7.37 -7.71 8.18
N LEU A 431 8.70 -7.84 8.29
CA LEU A 431 9.33 -9.01 8.90
C LEU A 431 8.87 -9.21 10.35
N ALA A 432 8.69 -8.14 11.11
CA ALA A 432 8.17 -8.19 12.46
C ALA A 432 6.63 -8.33 12.55
N GLY A 433 5.90 -8.22 11.43
CA GLY A 433 4.44 -8.33 11.38
C GLY A 433 3.68 -7.14 11.97
N LEU A 434 4.34 -5.99 12.15
CA LEU A 434 3.86 -4.82 12.88
C LEU A 434 3.03 -3.87 12.01
N PRO A 435 2.14 -3.04 12.58
CA PRO A 435 1.45 -1.97 11.85
C PRO A 435 2.38 -0.78 11.63
N GLY A 436 2.16 -0.05 10.54
CA GLY A 436 2.86 1.20 10.25
C GLY A 436 2.00 2.15 9.43
N ILE A 437 2.09 3.43 9.74
CA ILE A 437 1.48 4.52 8.97
C ILE A 437 2.58 5.38 8.36
N SER A 438 2.38 5.80 7.12
CA SER A 438 3.20 6.80 6.43
C SER A 438 2.33 8.01 6.11
N LEU A 439 2.84 9.20 6.38
CA LEU A 439 2.19 10.47 6.03
C LEU A 439 3.22 11.52 5.65
N PRO A 440 2.85 12.54 4.84
CA PRO A 440 3.77 13.62 4.46
C PRO A 440 4.20 14.43 5.69
N CYS A 441 5.49 14.81 5.74
CA CYS A 441 6.03 15.62 6.83
C CYS A 441 6.85 16.82 6.36
N GLY A 442 7.04 16.98 5.06
CA GLY A 442 7.78 18.09 4.47
C GLY A 442 7.94 17.91 2.97
N TYR A 443 8.79 18.75 2.41
CA TYR A 443 9.17 18.73 0.99
C TYR A 443 10.69 18.95 0.91
N ASP A 444 11.33 18.29 -0.08
CA ASP A 444 12.73 18.57 -0.37
C ASP A 444 12.90 19.89 -1.13
N LYS A 445 14.13 20.26 -1.42
CA LYS A 445 14.47 21.48 -2.16
C LYS A 445 13.88 21.56 -3.57
N ASP A 446 13.53 20.41 -4.16
CA ASP A 446 12.93 20.30 -5.49
C ASP A 446 11.39 20.27 -5.41
N GLY A 447 10.82 20.37 -4.19
CA GLY A 447 9.38 20.37 -3.92
C GLY A 447 8.76 18.98 -3.88
N MET A 448 9.57 17.91 -3.87
CA MET A 448 9.07 16.53 -3.75
C MET A 448 8.67 16.21 -2.31
N PRO A 449 7.59 15.45 -2.10
CA PRO A 449 7.15 15.09 -0.75
C PRO A 449 8.17 14.27 0.02
N ILE A 450 8.30 14.56 1.31
CA ILE A 450 9.01 13.75 2.29
C ILE A 450 7.98 13.10 3.20
N GLY A 451 8.07 11.76 3.35
CA GLY A 451 7.21 11.00 4.25
C GLY A 451 7.91 10.57 5.53
N VAL A 452 7.15 10.57 6.62
CA VAL A 452 7.54 9.97 7.90
C VAL A 452 6.75 8.71 8.15
N GLN A 453 7.34 7.69 8.78
CA GLN A 453 6.59 6.53 9.25
C GLN A 453 6.54 6.46 10.78
N MET A 454 5.38 6.04 11.28
CA MET A 454 5.17 5.68 12.67
C MET A 454 4.80 4.20 12.73
N VAL A 455 5.53 3.44 13.53
CA VAL A 455 5.37 1.99 13.72
C VAL A 455 4.84 1.73 15.11
N GLY A 456 3.79 0.91 15.23
CA GLY A 456 3.20 0.48 16.50
C GLY A 456 3.52 -0.96 16.85
N ASP A 457 3.26 -1.34 18.10
CA ASP A 457 3.26 -2.75 18.48
C ASP A 457 2.14 -3.52 17.76
N ALA A 458 2.25 -4.83 17.73
CA ALA A 458 1.27 -5.68 17.07
C ALA A 458 -0.15 -5.41 17.59
N PHE A 459 -1.07 -5.16 16.68
CA PHE A 459 -2.47 -4.81 16.95
C PHE A 459 -2.69 -3.49 17.71
N ASN A 460 -1.70 -2.61 17.74
CA ASN A 460 -1.82 -1.27 18.32
C ASN A 460 -1.87 -0.17 17.23
N GLU A 461 -2.69 -0.38 16.20
CA GLU A 461 -2.93 0.61 15.14
C GLU A 461 -3.42 1.96 15.70
N LYS A 462 -4.15 1.94 16.82
CA LYS A 462 -4.68 3.16 17.46
C LYS A 462 -3.57 4.11 17.90
N ALA A 463 -2.44 3.61 18.40
CA ALA A 463 -1.33 4.46 18.83
C ALA A 463 -0.71 5.22 17.65
N ILE A 464 -0.46 4.54 16.53
CA ILE A 464 0.10 5.19 15.33
C ILE A 464 -0.90 6.15 14.69
N ILE A 465 -2.19 5.82 14.67
CA ILE A 465 -3.25 6.70 14.16
C ILE A 465 -3.35 7.97 15.02
N GLN A 466 -3.32 7.85 16.35
CA GLN A 466 -3.38 8.98 17.27
C GLN A 466 -2.18 9.92 17.08
N ALA A 467 -0.96 9.38 17.03
CA ALA A 467 0.25 10.19 16.84
C ALA A 467 0.28 10.85 15.46
N ALA A 468 -0.09 10.11 14.40
CA ALA A 468 -0.17 10.63 13.05
C ALA A 468 -1.23 11.74 12.93
N TYR A 469 -2.41 11.54 13.51
CA TYR A 469 -3.46 12.55 13.52
C TYR A 469 -3.03 13.81 14.27
N ALA A 470 -2.40 13.67 15.44
CA ALA A 470 -1.91 14.81 16.20
C ALA A 470 -0.85 15.63 15.45
N PHE A 471 0.05 14.95 14.74
CA PHE A 471 1.01 15.64 13.86
C PHE A 471 0.31 16.29 12.66
N GLU A 472 -0.61 15.58 12.01
CA GLU A 472 -1.33 16.07 10.84
C GLU A 472 -2.06 17.40 11.07
N GLN A 473 -2.58 17.65 12.29
CA GLN A 473 -3.23 18.92 12.64
C GLN A 473 -2.30 20.14 12.63
N THR A 474 -0.98 19.93 12.56
CA THR A 474 0.02 21.00 12.56
C THR A 474 0.60 21.32 11.20
N ARG A 475 0.32 20.49 10.19
CA ARG A 475 0.88 20.65 8.84
C ARG A 475 -0.11 21.32 7.88
N GLU A 476 0.42 22.06 6.92
CA GLU A 476 -0.35 22.50 5.76
C GLU A 476 -0.38 21.38 4.71
N TYR A 477 -1.58 21.07 4.21
CA TYR A 477 -1.73 20.18 3.06
C TYR A 477 -1.37 20.92 1.79
N LYS A 478 -0.48 20.34 0.98
CA LYS A 478 -0.15 20.84 -0.37
C LYS A 478 -0.57 19.81 -1.41
N GLN A 479 -1.00 20.29 -2.55
CA GLN A 479 -1.31 19.49 -3.73
C GLN A 479 -0.16 19.60 -4.74
N PRO A 480 0.02 18.60 -5.62
CA PRO A 480 0.87 18.74 -6.79
C PRO A 480 0.47 19.99 -7.60
N ALA A 481 1.44 20.76 -8.09
CA ALA A 481 1.17 22.01 -8.80
C ALA A 481 0.20 21.82 -9.99
N ALA A 482 0.43 20.77 -10.79
CA ALA A 482 -0.44 20.42 -11.91
C ALA A 482 -1.90 20.09 -11.50
N VAL A 483 -2.11 19.61 -10.27
CA VAL A 483 -3.45 19.34 -9.72
C VAL A 483 -4.10 20.62 -9.23
N ALA A 484 -3.34 21.47 -8.53
CA ALA A 484 -3.82 22.78 -8.04
C ALA A 484 -4.27 23.71 -9.18
N GLU A 485 -3.57 23.67 -10.32
CA GLU A 485 -3.88 24.48 -11.50
C GLU A 485 -5.20 24.08 -12.21
N ARG A 486 -5.74 22.89 -11.93
CA ARG A 486 -7.00 22.41 -12.55
C ARG A 486 -8.23 23.18 -12.07
N GLY A 487 -8.13 23.94 -10.97
CA GLY A 487 -9.24 24.74 -10.42
C GLY A 487 -10.42 23.87 -9.95
N LEU A 488 -10.17 22.67 -9.52
CA LEU A 488 -11.18 21.68 -9.10
C LEU A 488 -11.74 21.94 -7.70
#